data_545d3d0cb3f8aeb90734f079533e8743
#
_entry.id   545d3d0cb3f8aeb90734f079533e8743
#
_cell.length_a   1.000
_cell.length_b   1.000
_cell.length_c   1.000
_cell.angle_alpha   90.00
_cell.angle_beta   90.00
_cell.angle_gamma   90.00
#
_symmetry.space_group_name_H-M   'P 1'
#
loop_
_entity.id
_entity.type
_entity.pdbx_description
1 polymer ?
#
loop_
_entity_poly.entity_id
_entity_poly.type
_entity_poly.pdbx_seq_one_letter_code
_entity_poly.pdbx_strand_id
1 'polypeptide(L)'
;MLPNINFTTTQAYQYLTDYFPEIEEKQLKDLFSSDNQRFEKFSVTFEDFLFDYSKNRIDDKAIALLVQLAKECSLKDAIEAMFTGQVINVTENRPVLHTALRNQSNTPVYVDGKDVMPDVNAVLKHMKEFSNAVIDGEWKGYTGKPITNVVNIGIGGSDLGPVMVTEALKAYKTRLNLHFVSNVDGTHIAETLKDIDPETTLFLIASKTFTTQETMANAHSAREWFINSGASEADIAKHFAALSTNAAAVEKFGIDTQNMFGFWDWVGGRYSLWSAIGLSIALGVGYDNFEQLLAGAHAMDNHFRTTDFEQNIPVIAALLGVWYNNFFGAESQAILPYDQYLHRFAAYFQQGDMESNGKYVDRNGEVVDYQTGPIIWGEPGTNGQHAFYQLIHQGTKLIPCDFIAPAQSHNPVGEHHTLLLSNFFAQTEALMNGKSYDEVVAELKASGKSEAEIEALAPFKVFEGNRPTNSILAKKITPRVLGSLVAMYEHKIFVQGIIWNIYSFDQWGVELGKQLAGKILPELRTEDEVSTHDASTNGLINQYKAWR
;
A
#
# COMPACT_ATOMS: atom_id res chain seq x y z
N MET A 1 -8.95 -19.39 15.33
CA MET A 1 -8.68 -18.14 16.12
C MET A 1 -7.20 -17.84 15.98
N LEU A 2 -6.81 -16.56 15.87
CA LEU A 2 -5.40 -16.22 15.80
C LEU A 2 -4.66 -16.62 17.08
N PRO A 3 -3.38 -17.02 16.97
CA PRO A 3 -2.53 -17.22 18.14
C PRO A 3 -2.47 -15.92 18.97
N ASN A 4 -2.42 -16.06 20.28
CA ASN A 4 -2.34 -14.91 21.18
C ASN A 4 -1.06 -15.06 22.04
N ILE A 5 0.07 -14.66 21.44
CA ILE A 5 1.40 -14.83 22.02
C ILE A 5 2.09 -13.47 22.01
N ASN A 6 2.46 -12.98 23.20
CA ASN A 6 3.34 -11.83 23.30
C ASN A 6 4.77 -12.27 22.91
N PHE A 7 5.27 -11.74 21.80
CA PHE A 7 6.57 -12.14 21.25
C PHE A 7 7.73 -11.84 22.20
N THR A 8 7.62 -10.83 23.07
CA THR A 8 8.67 -10.47 24.04
C THR A 8 8.86 -11.54 25.13
N THR A 9 7.89 -12.46 25.29
CA THR A 9 7.96 -13.58 26.26
C THR A 9 8.49 -14.86 25.65
N THR A 10 8.79 -14.89 24.35
CA THR A 10 9.29 -16.07 23.65
C THR A 10 10.79 -16.30 23.91
N GLN A 11 11.22 -17.55 23.79
CA GLN A 11 12.64 -17.90 23.93
C GLN A 11 13.49 -17.29 22.81
N ALA A 12 12.94 -17.26 21.60
CA ALA A 12 13.61 -16.65 20.44
C ALA A 12 13.85 -15.14 20.64
N TYR A 13 12.89 -14.41 21.22
CA TYR A 13 13.07 -12.99 21.55
C TYR A 13 14.20 -12.79 22.58
N GLN A 14 14.25 -13.62 23.61
CA GLN A 14 15.33 -13.56 24.59
C GLN A 14 16.70 -13.79 23.94
N TYR A 15 16.81 -14.80 23.08
CA TYR A 15 18.05 -15.08 22.37
C TYR A 15 18.43 -13.95 21.39
N LEU A 16 17.45 -13.32 20.72
CA LEU A 16 17.69 -12.15 19.88
C LEU A 16 18.18 -10.95 20.70
N THR A 17 17.58 -10.71 21.86
CA THR A 17 17.97 -9.64 22.78
C THR A 17 19.40 -9.83 23.30
N ASP A 18 19.76 -11.05 23.68
CA ASP A 18 21.10 -11.40 24.13
C ASP A 18 22.16 -11.30 23.01
N TYR A 19 21.72 -11.55 21.77
CA TYR A 19 22.61 -11.51 20.59
C TYR A 19 22.71 -10.12 19.96
N PHE A 20 21.73 -9.26 20.14
CA PHE A 20 21.65 -7.95 19.51
C PHE A 20 22.90 -7.09 19.69
N PRO A 21 23.51 -6.95 20.91
CA PRO A 21 24.72 -6.14 21.09
C PRO A 21 25.88 -6.57 20.19
N GLU A 22 26.01 -7.88 19.89
CA GLU A 22 27.06 -8.38 19.01
C GLU A 22 26.85 -7.97 17.55
N ILE A 23 25.60 -8.02 17.06
CA ILE A 23 25.29 -7.70 15.65
C ILE A 23 25.15 -6.18 15.43
N GLU A 24 24.75 -5.43 16.45
CA GLU A 24 24.60 -3.97 16.38
C GLU A 24 25.92 -3.26 16.05
N GLU A 25 27.04 -3.78 16.53
CA GLU A 25 28.36 -3.21 16.27
C GLU A 25 28.95 -3.60 14.90
N LYS A 26 28.43 -4.66 14.24
CA LYS A 26 28.94 -5.12 12.96
C LYS A 26 28.66 -4.14 11.83
N GLN A 27 29.67 -3.91 10.99
CA GLN A 27 29.54 -3.12 9.79
C GLN A 27 29.14 -4.00 8.59
N LEU A 28 28.21 -3.53 7.78
CA LEU A 28 27.77 -4.27 6.57
C LEU A 28 28.95 -4.59 5.64
N LYS A 29 29.89 -3.65 5.44
CA LYS A 29 31.09 -3.87 4.63
C LYS A 29 31.95 -5.02 5.14
N ASP A 30 32.03 -5.20 6.48
CA ASP A 30 32.81 -6.29 7.09
C ASP A 30 32.09 -7.64 6.96
N LEU A 31 30.75 -7.64 7.05
CA LEU A 31 29.94 -8.80 6.78
C LEU A 31 30.10 -9.31 5.35
N PHE A 32 30.15 -8.41 4.36
CA PHE A 32 30.43 -8.76 2.96
C PHE A 32 31.88 -9.22 2.75
N SER A 33 32.84 -8.59 3.42
CA SER A 33 34.26 -8.97 3.30
C SER A 33 34.55 -10.35 3.89
N SER A 34 33.81 -10.75 4.92
CA SER A 34 33.97 -12.04 5.58
C SER A 34 33.17 -13.18 4.91
N ASP A 35 32.19 -12.86 4.08
CA ASP A 35 31.32 -13.83 3.39
C ASP A 35 31.02 -13.39 1.96
N ASN A 36 31.77 -13.93 0.99
CA ASN A 36 31.61 -13.66 -0.43
C ASN A 36 30.36 -14.31 -1.07
N GLN A 37 29.66 -15.18 -0.34
CA GLN A 37 28.42 -15.81 -0.77
C GLN A 37 27.19 -15.13 -0.14
N ARG A 38 27.37 -13.95 0.47
CA ARG A 38 26.32 -13.28 1.21
C ARG A 38 25.10 -12.94 0.33
N PHE A 39 25.33 -12.55 -0.92
CA PHE A 39 24.24 -12.30 -1.86
C PHE A 39 23.43 -13.57 -2.14
N GLU A 40 24.07 -14.70 -2.41
CA GLU A 40 23.40 -15.98 -2.67
C GLU A 40 22.63 -16.50 -1.45
N LYS A 41 23.16 -16.27 -0.24
CA LYS A 41 22.53 -16.70 1.02
C LYS A 41 21.31 -15.87 1.38
N PHE A 42 21.37 -14.57 1.13
CA PHE A 42 20.37 -13.60 1.56
C PHE A 42 19.63 -12.98 0.38
N SER A 43 19.32 -13.81 -0.62
CA SER A 43 18.41 -13.45 -1.72
C SER A 43 17.48 -14.60 -2.06
N VAL A 44 16.28 -14.26 -2.52
CA VAL A 44 15.25 -15.23 -2.95
C VAL A 44 14.67 -14.76 -4.29
N THR A 45 14.67 -15.66 -5.27
CA THR A 45 14.00 -15.42 -6.54
C THR A 45 12.59 -16.00 -6.51
N PHE A 46 11.63 -15.20 -6.91
CA PHE A 46 10.25 -15.60 -7.08
C PHE A 46 9.74 -15.17 -8.45
N GLU A 47 9.41 -16.14 -9.31
CA GLU A 47 9.00 -15.88 -10.69
C GLU A 47 9.91 -14.85 -11.39
N ASP A 48 9.37 -13.69 -11.74
CA ASP A 48 10.06 -12.62 -12.48
C ASP A 48 10.65 -11.52 -11.58
N PHE A 49 10.85 -11.74 -10.29
CA PHE A 49 11.61 -10.83 -9.46
C PHE A 49 12.53 -11.51 -8.43
N LEU A 50 13.58 -10.81 -8.09
CA LEU A 50 14.57 -11.14 -7.09
C LEU A 50 14.38 -10.22 -5.87
N PHE A 51 14.27 -10.78 -4.68
CA PHE A 51 14.33 -10.08 -3.40
C PHE A 51 15.71 -10.30 -2.77
N ASP A 52 16.56 -9.28 -2.83
CA ASP A 52 17.87 -9.26 -2.19
C ASP A 52 17.80 -8.49 -0.88
N TYR A 53 18.03 -9.19 0.23
CA TYR A 53 18.12 -8.64 1.57
C TYR A 53 19.51 -8.78 2.20
N SER A 54 20.53 -9.01 1.37
CA SER A 54 21.91 -9.20 1.81
C SER A 54 22.53 -7.95 2.46
N LYS A 55 22.04 -6.75 2.09
CA LYS A 55 22.47 -5.47 2.66
C LYS A 55 21.70 -5.09 3.93
N ASN A 56 21.44 -6.08 4.79
CA ASN A 56 20.86 -5.92 6.11
C ASN A 56 21.85 -6.29 7.21
N ARG A 57 21.71 -5.67 8.38
CA ARG A 57 22.54 -5.93 9.57
C ARG A 57 22.09 -7.22 10.24
N ILE A 58 22.31 -8.32 9.54
CA ILE A 58 22.01 -9.71 9.92
C ILE A 58 23.15 -10.64 9.52
N ASP A 59 23.19 -11.80 10.16
CA ASP A 59 23.97 -12.95 9.75
C ASP A 59 23.13 -14.23 9.85
N ASP A 60 23.71 -15.39 9.60
CA ASP A 60 23.02 -16.68 9.62
C ASP A 60 22.34 -16.94 10.98
N LYS A 61 22.94 -16.49 12.09
CA LYS A 61 22.38 -16.67 13.44
C LYS A 61 21.19 -15.75 13.68
N ALA A 62 21.29 -14.46 13.30
CA ALA A 62 20.21 -13.52 13.45
C ALA A 62 18.97 -13.94 12.67
N ILE A 63 19.12 -14.34 11.40
CA ILE A 63 17.98 -14.77 10.57
C ILE A 63 17.37 -16.08 11.10
N ALA A 64 18.17 -17.03 11.57
CA ALA A 64 17.67 -18.27 12.18
C ALA A 64 16.83 -17.98 13.43
N LEU A 65 17.28 -17.06 14.29
CA LEU A 65 16.53 -16.67 15.49
C LEU A 65 15.25 -15.89 15.14
N LEU A 66 15.27 -15.04 14.13
CA LEU A 66 14.07 -14.35 13.63
C LEU A 66 13.03 -15.33 13.08
N VAL A 67 13.48 -16.35 12.33
CA VAL A 67 12.60 -17.42 11.85
C VAL A 67 12.05 -18.24 13.02
N GLN A 68 12.87 -18.52 14.03
CA GLN A 68 12.40 -19.18 15.24
C GLN A 68 11.33 -18.35 15.96
N LEU A 69 11.50 -17.02 16.04
CA LEU A 69 10.50 -16.11 16.61
C LEU A 69 9.15 -16.25 15.90
N ALA A 70 9.14 -16.27 14.57
CA ALA A 70 7.92 -16.48 13.80
C ALA A 70 7.26 -17.84 14.11
N LYS A 71 8.07 -18.90 14.26
CA LYS A 71 7.59 -20.24 14.63
C LYS A 71 7.01 -20.25 16.05
N GLU A 72 7.66 -19.61 17.02
CA GLU A 72 7.18 -19.50 18.40
C GLU A 72 5.92 -18.64 18.52
N CYS A 73 5.72 -17.65 17.63
CA CYS A 73 4.47 -16.89 17.51
C CYS A 73 3.37 -17.67 16.78
N SER A 74 3.55 -18.94 16.46
CA SER A 74 2.58 -19.80 15.74
C SER A 74 2.11 -19.19 14.42
N LEU A 75 3.03 -18.56 13.67
CA LEU A 75 2.71 -17.88 12.41
C LEU A 75 2.03 -18.81 11.40
N LYS A 76 2.44 -20.09 11.33
CA LYS A 76 1.86 -21.07 10.40
C LYS A 76 0.36 -21.28 10.67
N ASP A 77 -0.05 -21.35 11.92
CA ASP A 77 -1.46 -21.51 12.30
C ASP A 77 -2.26 -20.24 11.95
N ALA A 78 -1.65 -19.07 12.12
CA ALA A 78 -2.27 -17.80 11.75
C ALA A 78 -2.46 -17.68 10.22
N ILE A 79 -1.49 -18.11 9.42
CA ILE A 79 -1.60 -18.17 7.95
C ILE A 79 -2.77 -19.07 7.57
N GLU A 80 -2.85 -20.29 8.09
CA GLU A 80 -3.95 -21.20 7.79
C GLU A 80 -5.30 -20.66 8.25
N ALA A 81 -5.36 -19.97 9.39
CA ALA A 81 -6.60 -19.34 9.87
C ALA A 81 -7.12 -18.28 8.88
N MET A 82 -6.23 -17.47 8.27
CA MET A 82 -6.60 -16.49 7.24
C MET A 82 -7.12 -17.19 5.98
N PHE A 83 -6.36 -18.14 5.43
CA PHE A 83 -6.71 -18.80 4.16
C PHE A 83 -7.94 -19.71 4.25
N THR A 84 -8.30 -20.18 5.44
CA THR A 84 -9.47 -21.07 5.66
C THR A 84 -10.73 -20.34 6.09
N GLY A 85 -10.74 -19.00 6.10
CA GLY A 85 -11.94 -18.22 6.40
C GLY A 85 -12.31 -18.18 7.88
N GLN A 86 -11.37 -18.42 8.79
CA GLN A 86 -11.65 -18.24 10.21
C GLN A 86 -11.87 -16.76 10.54
N VAL A 87 -12.66 -16.49 11.58
CA VAL A 87 -12.86 -15.13 12.09
C VAL A 87 -11.57 -14.66 12.76
N ILE A 88 -10.75 -13.92 12.00
CA ILE A 88 -9.48 -13.35 12.46
C ILE A 88 -9.54 -11.84 12.73
N ASN A 89 -10.53 -11.15 12.21
CA ASN A 89 -10.88 -9.78 12.62
C ASN A 89 -11.94 -9.87 13.72
N VAL A 90 -11.49 -10.14 14.94
CA VAL A 90 -12.37 -10.45 16.07
C VAL A 90 -13.15 -9.24 16.55
N THR A 91 -12.56 -8.04 16.51
CA THR A 91 -13.20 -6.80 16.97
C THR A 91 -14.38 -6.38 16.11
N GLU A 92 -14.44 -6.83 14.85
CA GLU A 92 -15.56 -6.63 13.93
C GLU A 92 -16.31 -7.96 13.61
N ASN A 93 -15.92 -9.07 14.26
CA ASN A 93 -16.51 -10.40 14.15
C ASN A 93 -16.67 -10.90 12.69
N ARG A 94 -15.57 -10.87 11.91
CA ARG A 94 -15.59 -11.31 10.50
C ARG A 94 -14.29 -12.00 10.08
N PRO A 95 -14.33 -12.88 9.08
CA PRO A 95 -13.12 -13.36 8.40
C PRO A 95 -12.40 -12.24 7.64
N VAL A 96 -11.21 -12.54 7.13
CA VAL A 96 -10.43 -11.66 6.25
C VAL A 96 -10.02 -12.48 5.04
N LEU A 97 -10.66 -12.26 3.90
CA LEU A 97 -10.56 -13.13 2.74
C LEU A 97 -10.27 -12.39 1.43
N HIS A 98 -9.46 -11.31 1.48
CA HIS A 98 -8.96 -10.71 0.25
C HIS A 98 -8.19 -11.72 -0.63
N THR A 99 -7.63 -12.79 -0.05
CA THR A 99 -7.00 -13.89 -0.77
C THR A 99 -8.00 -14.71 -1.62
N ALA A 100 -9.27 -14.84 -1.18
CA ALA A 100 -10.30 -15.52 -1.95
C ALA A 100 -10.69 -14.75 -3.23
N LEU A 101 -10.59 -13.40 -3.22
CA LEU A 101 -10.90 -12.56 -4.39
C LEU A 101 -9.96 -12.83 -5.58
N ARG A 102 -8.77 -13.34 -5.32
CA ARG A 102 -7.72 -13.60 -6.30
C ARG A 102 -7.36 -15.08 -6.42
N ASN A 103 -8.16 -15.96 -5.82
CA ASN A 103 -7.97 -17.41 -5.87
C ASN A 103 -8.26 -17.98 -7.27
N GLN A 104 -7.20 -18.18 -8.04
CA GLN A 104 -7.28 -18.72 -9.40
C GLN A 104 -7.44 -20.26 -9.44
N SER A 105 -7.22 -20.95 -8.31
CA SER A 105 -7.37 -22.41 -8.23
C SER A 105 -8.80 -22.86 -8.11
N ASN A 106 -9.73 -21.97 -7.75
CA ASN A 106 -11.11 -22.28 -7.41
C ASN A 106 -11.26 -23.29 -6.25
N THR A 107 -10.21 -23.51 -5.47
CA THR A 107 -10.32 -24.28 -4.23
C THR A 107 -11.36 -23.64 -3.33
N PRO A 108 -12.35 -24.38 -2.82
CA PRO A 108 -13.41 -23.84 -1.99
C PRO A 108 -12.86 -23.10 -0.76
N VAL A 109 -13.45 -21.94 -0.45
CA VAL A 109 -13.19 -21.17 0.77
C VAL A 109 -14.51 -20.96 1.48
N TYR A 110 -14.58 -21.33 2.76
CA TYR A 110 -15.84 -21.38 3.48
C TYR A 110 -15.97 -20.22 4.48
N VAL A 111 -17.13 -19.57 4.45
CA VAL A 111 -17.60 -18.63 5.48
C VAL A 111 -18.96 -19.12 5.96
N ASP A 112 -19.11 -19.37 7.25
CA ASP A 112 -20.34 -19.91 7.87
C ASP A 112 -20.88 -21.17 7.14
N GLY A 113 -19.96 -22.03 6.68
CA GLY A 113 -20.28 -23.27 5.98
C GLY A 113 -20.67 -23.11 4.49
N LYS A 114 -20.71 -21.87 3.96
CA LYS A 114 -20.96 -21.57 2.54
C LYS A 114 -19.64 -21.33 1.80
N ASP A 115 -19.46 -22.02 0.67
CA ASP A 115 -18.35 -21.72 -0.25
C ASP A 115 -18.59 -20.34 -0.91
N VAL A 116 -17.60 -19.43 -0.77
CA VAL A 116 -17.69 -18.07 -1.31
C VAL A 116 -17.20 -17.96 -2.77
N MET A 117 -16.51 -18.96 -3.28
CA MET A 117 -15.91 -18.90 -4.61
C MET A 117 -16.91 -18.76 -5.76
N PRO A 118 -18.09 -19.43 -5.76
CA PRO A 118 -19.09 -19.21 -6.79
C PRO A 118 -19.56 -17.75 -6.89
N ASP A 119 -19.76 -17.09 -5.74
CA ASP A 119 -20.19 -15.69 -5.71
C ASP A 119 -19.06 -14.75 -6.17
N VAL A 120 -17.80 -15.01 -5.77
CA VAL A 120 -16.60 -14.27 -6.24
C VAL A 120 -16.51 -14.34 -7.76
N ASN A 121 -16.60 -15.55 -8.32
CA ASN A 121 -16.50 -15.77 -9.76
C ASN A 121 -17.63 -15.09 -10.53
N ALA A 122 -18.85 -15.05 -9.96
CA ALA A 122 -19.98 -14.37 -10.58
C ALA A 122 -19.73 -12.84 -10.68
N VAL A 123 -19.19 -12.22 -9.64
CA VAL A 123 -18.82 -10.79 -9.66
C VAL A 123 -17.68 -10.53 -10.66
N LEU A 124 -16.64 -11.35 -10.67
CA LEU A 124 -15.53 -11.22 -11.64
C LEU A 124 -16.01 -11.35 -13.09
N LYS A 125 -16.93 -12.29 -13.35
CA LYS A 125 -17.54 -12.45 -14.67
C LYS A 125 -18.35 -11.20 -15.05
N HIS A 126 -19.16 -10.66 -14.16
CA HIS A 126 -19.94 -9.45 -14.40
C HIS A 126 -19.02 -8.24 -14.67
N MET A 127 -17.93 -8.09 -13.90
CA MET A 127 -16.91 -7.07 -14.16
C MET A 127 -16.29 -7.23 -15.55
N LYS A 128 -15.98 -8.46 -15.99
CA LYS A 128 -15.42 -8.75 -17.31
C LYS A 128 -16.37 -8.33 -18.43
N GLU A 129 -17.64 -8.75 -18.35
CA GLU A 129 -18.65 -8.45 -19.33
C GLU A 129 -18.88 -6.93 -19.43
N PHE A 130 -19.03 -6.25 -18.32
CA PHE A 130 -19.24 -4.80 -18.27
C PHE A 130 -18.03 -4.03 -18.78
N SER A 131 -16.82 -4.34 -18.29
CA SER A 131 -15.61 -3.61 -18.71
C SER A 131 -15.33 -3.78 -20.19
N ASN A 132 -15.50 -4.98 -20.75
CA ASN A 132 -15.33 -5.21 -22.17
C ASN A 132 -16.36 -4.41 -23.00
N ALA A 133 -17.64 -4.44 -22.64
CA ALA A 133 -18.67 -3.66 -23.32
C ALA A 133 -18.38 -2.14 -23.33
N VAL A 134 -17.85 -1.60 -22.24
CA VAL A 134 -17.44 -0.19 -22.15
C VAL A 134 -16.19 0.06 -23.01
N ILE A 135 -15.16 -0.78 -22.91
CA ILE A 135 -13.91 -0.65 -23.65
C ILE A 135 -14.15 -0.76 -25.17
N ASP A 136 -14.98 -1.70 -25.60
CA ASP A 136 -15.28 -1.94 -27.01
C ASP A 136 -16.25 -0.90 -27.60
N GLY A 137 -16.84 -0.02 -26.76
CA GLY A 137 -17.77 1.04 -27.15
C GLY A 137 -19.19 0.51 -27.43
N GLU A 138 -19.50 -0.69 -27.00
CA GLU A 138 -20.85 -1.26 -27.05
C GLU A 138 -21.75 -0.58 -25.99
N TRP A 139 -21.19 -0.29 -24.80
CA TRP A 139 -21.83 0.52 -23.79
C TRP A 139 -21.81 1.99 -24.20
N LYS A 140 -22.98 2.60 -24.30
CA LYS A 140 -23.15 3.95 -24.81
C LYS A 140 -23.86 4.86 -23.80
N GLY A 141 -23.44 6.12 -23.79
CA GLY A 141 -24.12 7.17 -23.07
C GLY A 141 -25.52 7.49 -23.63
N TYR A 142 -26.23 8.39 -22.98
CA TYR A 142 -27.62 8.74 -23.29
C TYR A 142 -27.81 9.29 -24.71
N THR A 143 -26.80 9.91 -25.27
CA THR A 143 -26.82 10.42 -26.68
C THR A 143 -26.42 9.36 -27.72
N GLY A 144 -26.10 8.14 -27.31
CA GLY A 144 -25.62 7.06 -28.17
C GLY A 144 -24.13 7.09 -28.49
N LYS A 145 -23.38 8.05 -27.92
CA LYS A 145 -21.92 8.10 -28.02
C LYS A 145 -21.27 7.03 -27.11
N PRO A 146 -20.13 6.42 -27.50
CA PRO A 146 -19.39 5.52 -26.63
C PRO A 146 -18.77 6.30 -25.46
N ILE A 147 -18.63 5.65 -24.30
CA ILE A 147 -17.93 6.20 -23.14
C ILE A 147 -16.45 6.37 -23.45
N THR A 148 -15.88 7.51 -23.08
CA THR A 148 -14.45 7.84 -23.23
C THR A 148 -13.78 8.20 -21.91
N ASN A 149 -14.55 8.68 -20.93
CA ASN A 149 -14.05 9.02 -19.61
C ASN A 149 -14.73 8.17 -18.54
N VAL A 150 -13.96 7.74 -17.56
CA VAL A 150 -14.43 7.02 -16.37
C VAL A 150 -13.96 7.79 -15.15
N VAL A 151 -14.87 8.16 -14.26
CA VAL A 151 -14.58 8.86 -13.01
C VAL A 151 -14.88 7.92 -11.84
N ASN A 152 -13.85 7.49 -11.13
CA ASN A 152 -14.00 6.73 -9.90
C ASN A 152 -14.15 7.70 -8.73
N ILE A 153 -15.30 7.68 -8.07
CA ILE A 153 -15.58 8.48 -6.87
C ILE A 153 -15.55 7.55 -5.66
N GLY A 154 -14.50 7.66 -4.86
CA GLY A 154 -14.27 6.83 -3.68
C GLY A 154 -13.17 7.41 -2.81
N ILE A 155 -13.04 6.99 -1.56
CA ILE A 155 -12.02 7.47 -0.63
C ILE A 155 -11.33 6.30 0.10
N GLY A 156 -10.11 6.50 0.56
CA GLY A 156 -9.33 5.49 1.27
C GLY A 156 -9.07 4.26 0.39
N GLY A 157 -9.47 3.06 0.82
CA GLY A 157 -9.28 1.83 0.05
C GLY A 157 -10.04 1.79 -1.28
N SER A 158 -11.09 2.59 -1.44
CA SER A 158 -11.83 2.71 -2.71
C SER A 158 -11.17 3.67 -3.71
N ASP A 159 -10.06 4.31 -3.34
CA ASP A 159 -9.28 5.24 -4.17
C ASP A 159 -7.82 4.79 -4.30
N LEU A 160 -7.11 4.62 -3.17
CA LEU A 160 -5.65 4.47 -3.15
C LEU A 160 -5.15 3.26 -3.95
N GLY A 161 -5.80 2.09 -3.79
CA GLY A 161 -5.45 0.89 -4.54
C GLY A 161 -5.72 1.04 -6.05
N PRO A 162 -6.93 1.41 -6.46
CA PRO A 162 -7.24 1.70 -7.87
C PRO A 162 -6.32 2.72 -8.52
N VAL A 163 -6.02 3.86 -7.88
CA VAL A 163 -5.09 4.87 -8.39
C VAL A 163 -3.69 4.28 -8.55
N MET A 164 -3.17 3.62 -7.51
CA MET A 164 -1.82 3.04 -7.54
C MET A 164 -1.66 2.05 -8.67
N VAL A 165 -2.60 1.10 -8.83
CA VAL A 165 -2.51 0.08 -9.89
C VAL A 165 -2.68 0.69 -11.28
N THR A 166 -3.61 1.63 -11.45
CA THR A 166 -3.85 2.30 -12.74
C THR A 166 -2.62 3.09 -13.20
N GLU A 167 -1.97 3.81 -12.29
CA GLU A 167 -0.72 4.52 -12.60
C GLU A 167 0.44 3.54 -12.85
N ALA A 168 0.57 2.49 -12.03
CA ALA A 168 1.63 1.49 -12.19
C ALA A 168 1.53 0.72 -13.52
N LEU A 169 0.32 0.51 -14.01
CA LEU A 169 0.04 -0.21 -15.25
C LEU A 169 -0.34 0.70 -16.42
N LYS A 170 0.01 1.98 -16.38
CA LYS A 170 -0.32 2.95 -17.42
C LYS A 170 0.19 2.58 -18.82
N ALA A 171 1.26 1.77 -18.90
CA ALA A 171 1.73 1.20 -20.16
C ALA A 171 0.73 0.25 -20.84
N TYR A 172 -0.25 -0.26 -20.09
CA TYR A 172 -1.32 -1.15 -20.56
C TYR A 172 -2.66 -0.41 -20.74
N LYS A 173 -2.66 0.93 -20.67
CA LYS A 173 -3.87 1.75 -20.73
C LYS A 173 -4.74 1.40 -21.95
N THR A 174 -6.06 1.25 -21.71
CA THR A 174 -7.08 1.14 -22.75
C THR A 174 -7.34 2.50 -23.43
N ARG A 175 -8.34 2.59 -24.29
CA ARG A 175 -8.78 3.86 -24.89
C ARG A 175 -9.45 4.83 -23.91
N LEU A 176 -9.80 4.36 -22.70
CA LEU A 176 -10.53 5.15 -21.71
C LEU A 176 -9.57 6.07 -20.93
N ASN A 177 -10.06 7.25 -20.59
CA ASN A 177 -9.39 8.18 -19.66
C ASN A 177 -9.98 7.98 -18.27
N LEU A 178 -9.14 7.63 -17.30
CA LEU A 178 -9.55 7.45 -15.92
C LEU A 178 -9.25 8.72 -15.11
N HIS A 179 -10.22 9.08 -14.28
CA HIS A 179 -10.13 10.14 -13.30
C HIS A 179 -10.53 9.57 -11.95
N PHE A 180 -9.89 10.06 -10.89
CA PHE A 180 -10.16 9.61 -9.53
C PHE A 180 -10.50 10.82 -8.68
N VAL A 181 -11.63 10.77 -7.96
CA VAL A 181 -12.10 11.84 -7.08
C VAL A 181 -12.33 11.26 -5.70
N SER A 182 -11.55 11.70 -4.73
CA SER A 182 -11.58 11.17 -3.37
C SER A 182 -11.84 12.23 -2.30
N ASN A 183 -11.21 13.40 -2.40
CA ASN A 183 -11.33 14.43 -1.39
C ASN A 183 -12.69 15.12 -1.45
N VAL A 184 -13.26 15.44 -0.27
CA VAL A 184 -14.49 16.25 -0.16
C VAL A 184 -14.26 17.74 -0.43
N ASP A 185 -13.00 18.18 -0.53
CA ASP A 185 -12.68 19.51 -1.06
C ASP A 185 -13.27 19.62 -2.47
N GLY A 186 -14.21 20.57 -2.64
CA GLY A 186 -14.91 20.80 -3.90
C GLY A 186 -14.01 21.07 -5.11
N THR A 187 -12.77 21.49 -4.87
CA THR A 187 -11.75 21.65 -5.92
C THR A 187 -11.53 20.35 -6.69
N HIS A 188 -11.47 19.21 -5.98
CA HIS A 188 -11.17 17.92 -6.61
C HIS A 188 -12.21 17.53 -7.66
N ILE A 189 -13.49 17.56 -7.29
CA ILE A 189 -14.58 17.25 -8.24
C ILE A 189 -14.72 18.34 -9.30
N ALA A 190 -14.63 19.63 -8.93
CA ALA A 190 -14.82 20.74 -9.85
C ALA A 190 -13.78 20.75 -10.98
N GLU A 191 -12.49 20.57 -10.65
CA GLU A 191 -11.43 20.50 -11.67
C GLU A 191 -11.60 19.28 -12.58
N THR A 192 -11.99 18.13 -12.03
CA THR A 192 -12.25 16.92 -12.83
C THR A 192 -13.40 17.14 -13.82
N LEU A 193 -14.51 17.76 -13.39
CA LEU A 193 -15.69 17.96 -14.23
C LEU A 193 -15.48 18.98 -15.36
N LYS A 194 -14.47 19.87 -15.26
CA LYS A 194 -14.13 20.82 -16.34
C LYS A 194 -13.57 20.13 -17.59
N ASP A 195 -12.86 19.03 -17.42
CA ASP A 195 -12.08 18.39 -18.46
C ASP A 195 -12.81 17.22 -19.16
N ILE A 196 -14.07 16.94 -18.77
CA ILE A 196 -14.83 15.79 -19.27
C ILE A 196 -16.17 16.20 -19.88
N ASP A 197 -16.65 15.37 -20.81
CA ASP A 197 -17.94 15.54 -21.50
C ASP A 197 -19.01 14.64 -20.85
N PRO A 198 -20.13 15.21 -20.33
CA PRO A 198 -21.19 14.41 -19.71
C PRO A 198 -21.79 13.33 -20.61
N GLU A 199 -21.82 13.54 -21.92
CA GLU A 199 -22.38 12.57 -22.87
C GLU A 199 -21.53 11.29 -23.00
N THR A 200 -20.24 11.35 -22.61
CA THR A 200 -19.27 10.27 -22.79
C THR A 200 -18.56 9.85 -21.49
N THR A 201 -19.10 10.27 -20.35
CA THR A 201 -18.51 10.00 -19.02
C THR A 201 -19.33 8.94 -18.26
N LEU A 202 -18.62 7.97 -17.69
CA LEU A 202 -19.15 6.97 -16.76
C LEU A 202 -18.61 7.23 -15.35
N PHE A 203 -19.49 7.33 -14.36
CA PHE A 203 -19.15 7.49 -12.95
C PHE A 203 -19.25 6.16 -12.21
N LEU A 204 -18.21 5.79 -11.47
CA LEU A 204 -18.18 4.63 -10.58
C LEU A 204 -18.25 5.15 -9.13
N ILE A 205 -19.36 4.87 -8.44
CA ILE A 205 -19.54 5.29 -7.05
C ILE A 205 -19.07 4.16 -6.13
N ALA A 206 -17.86 4.32 -5.60
CA ALA A 206 -17.17 3.28 -4.83
C ALA A 206 -17.34 3.52 -3.32
N SER A 207 -18.38 2.95 -2.73
CA SER A 207 -18.67 3.03 -1.30
C SER A 207 -19.37 1.77 -0.81
N LYS A 208 -18.73 1.01 0.10
CA LYS A 208 -19.25 -0.27 0.61
C LYS A 208 -20.68 -0.12 1.14
N THR A 209 -20.94 0.86 1.98
CA THR A 209 -22.24 1.13 2.60
C THR A 209 -23.12 2.08 1.81
N PHE A 210 -22.56 2.75 0.80
CA PHE A 210 -23.18 3.83 0.04
C PHE A 210 -23.64 5.02 0.92
N THR A 211 -22.88 5.25 2.01
CA THR A 211 -23.17 6.30 3.01
C THR A 211 -21.95 7.12 3.40
N THR A 212 -20.76 6.80 2.86
CA THR A 212 -19.53 7.53 3.15
C THR A 212 -19.69 8.99 2.73
N GLN A 213 -19.57 9.92 3.69
CA GLN A 213 -19.91 11.33 3.51
C GLN A 213 -19.19 11.97 2.32
N GLU A 214 -17.89 11.79 2.21
CA GLU A 214 -17.04 12.36 1.16
C GLU A 214 -17.46 11.81 -0.22
N THR A 215 -17.61 10.50 -0.32
CA THR A 215 -18.03 9.83 -1.56
C THR A 215 -19.40 10.28 -1.99
N MET A 216 -20.37 10.36 -1.07
CA MET A 216 -21.72 10.76 -1.42
C MET A 216 -21.83 12.25 -1.77
N ALA A 217 -21.06 13.14 -1.11
CA ALA A 217 -21.00 14.55 -1.48
C ALA A 217 -20.50 14.72 -2.93
N ASN A 218 -19.39 14.06 -3.29
CA ASN A 218 -18.85 14.09 -4.65
C ASN A 218 -19.79 13.41 -5.66
N ALA A 219 -20.44 12.30 -5.29
CA ALA A 219 -21.40 11.60 -6.16
C ALA A 219 -22.64 12.46 -6.47
N HIS A 220 -23.18 13.17 -5.48
CA HIS A 220 -24.29 14.09 -5.69
C HIS A 220 -23.89 15.28 -6.56
N SER A 221 -22.70 15.86 -6.38
CA SER A 221 -22.17 16.93 -7.23
C SER A 221 -22.01 16.46 -8.70
N ALA A 222 -21.48 15.26 -8.90
CA ALA A 222 -21.37 14.67 -10.24
C ALA A 222 -22.74 14.43 -10.89
N ARG A 223 -23.72 13.93 -10.10
CA ARG A 223 -25.09 13.71 -10.56
C ARG A 223 -25.79 15.02 -10.94
N GLU A 224 -25.68 16.04 -10.11
CA GLU A 224 -26.22 17.36 -10.39
C GLU A 224 -25.61 17.97 -11.66
N TRP A 225 -24.29 17.92 -11.82
CA TRP A 225 -23.59 18.36 -13.02
C TRP A 225 -24.08 17.61 -14.27
N PHE A 226 -24.26 16.28 -14.16
CA PHE A 226 -24.76 15.44 -15.26
C PHE A 226 -26.20 15.82 -15.66
N ILE A 227 -27.12 15.97 -14.71
CA ILE A 227 -28.50 16.38 -14.98
C ILE A 227 -28.57 17.81 -15.57
N ASN A 228 -27.78 18.74 -15.03
CA ASN A 228 -27.72 20.13 -15.51
C ASN A 228 -27.15 20.26 -16.94
N SER A 229 -26.48 19.22 -17.45
CA SER A 229 -26.02 19.18 -18.85
C SER A 229 -27.14 18.86 -19.86
N GLY A 230 -28.36 18.60 -19.41
CA GLY A 230 -29.51 18.25 -20.22
C GLY A 230 -29.91 16.77 -20.24
N ALA A 231 -29.21 15.94 -19.46
CA ALA A 231 -29.59 14.56 -19.26
C ALA A 231 -30.81 14.44 -18.33
N SER A 232 -31.57 13.36 -18.45
CA SER A 232 -32.71 13.05 -17.57
C SER A 232 -32.31 12.11 -16.44
N GLU A 233 -33.18 12.01 -15.42
CA GLU A 233 -33.03 11.02 -14.34
C GLU A 233 -32.92 9.58 -14.86
N ALA A 234 -33.65 9.23 -15.93
CA ALA A 234 -33.60 7.92 -16.55
C ALA A 234 -32.25 7.61 -17.22
N ASP A 235 -31.46 8.63 -17.54
CA ASP A 235 -30.15 8.48 -18.18
C ASP A 235 -29.05 8.13 -17.19
N ILE A 236 -29.31 8.29 -15.87
CA ILE A 236 -28.38 7.89 -14.80
C ILE A 236 -27.97 6.43 -14.96
N ALA A 237 -28.90 5.53 -15.31
CA ALA A 237 -28.62 4.13 -15.54
C ALA A 237 -27.53 3.84 -16.60
N LYS A 238 -27.26 4.78 -17.52
CA LYS A 238 -26.23 4.64 -18.56
C LYS A 238 -24.88 5.24 -18.19
N HIS A 239 -24.85 6.07 -17.16
CA HIS A 239 -23.69 6.89 -16.82
C HIS A 239 -23.18 6.68 -15.39
N PHE A 240 -23.89 5.91 -14.57
CA PHE A 240 -23.50 5.62 -13.19
C PHE A 240 -23.54 4.13 -12.90
N ALA A 241 -22.50 3.64 -12.27
CA ALA A 241 -22.40 2.31 -11.71
C ALA A 241 -21.99 2.39 -10.23
N ALA A 242 -22.39 1.40 -9.43
CA ALA A 242 -22.11 1.37 -8.00
C ALA A 242 -21.23 0.19 -7.63
N LEU A 243 -20.20 0.45 -6.82
CA LEU A 243 -19.36 -0.56 -6.19
C LEU A 243 -19.74 -0.59 -4.70
N SER A 244 -20.73 -1.43 -4.34
CA SER A 244 -21.39 -1.34 -3.05
C SER A 244 -22.02 -2.65 -2.61
N THR A 245 -22.41 -2.73 -1.32
CA THR A 245 -23.21 -3.82 -0.76
C THR A 245 -24.66 -3.39 -0.46
N ASN A 246 -25.01 -2.11 -0.67
CA ASN A 246 -26.29 -1.52 -0.28
C ASN A 246 -27.19 -1.22 -1.48
N ALA A 247 -27.87 -2.24 -2.00
CA ALA A 247 -28.74 -2.13 -3.17
C ALA A 247 -29.86 -1.07 -3.00
N ALA A 248 -30.48 -0.98 -1.81
CA ALA A 248 -31.58 -0.03 -1.59
C ALA A 248 -31.11 1.44 -1.68
N ALA A 249 -29.91 1.76 -1.19
CA ALA A 249 -29.33 3.10 -1.30
C ALA A 249 -28.89 3.40 -2.74
N VAL A 250 -28.37 2.42 -3.47
CA VAL A 250 -27.99 2.51 -4.88
C VAL A 250 -29.21 2.80 -5.75
N GLU A 251 -30.30 2.06 -5.58
CA GLU A 251 -31.57 2.28 -6.31
C GLU A 251 -32.16 3.67 -6.00
N LYS A 252 -32.15 4.08 -4.73
CA LYS A 252 -32.60 5.42 -4.31
C LYS A 252 -31.79 6.56 -4.95
N PHE A 253 -30.52 6.36 -5.23
CA PHE A 253 -29.67 7.33 -5.94
C PHE A 253 -30.05 7.45 -7.42
N GLY A 254 -30.70 6.44 -8.00
CA GLY A 254 -31.12 6.35 -9.40
C GLY A 254 -30.25 5.43 -10.25
N ILE A 255 -29.32 4.70 -9.66
CA ILE A 255 -28.48 3.72 -10.36
C ILE A 255 -29.26 2.43 -10.52
N ASP A 256 -29.27 1.87 -11.73
CA ASP A 256 -29.81 0.54 -11.99
C ASP A 256 -28.97 -0.51 -11.22
N THR A 257 -29.65 -1.36 -10.43
CA THR A 257 -28.97 -2.41 -9.67
C THR A 257 -28.29 -3.46 -10.54
N GLN A 258 -28.61 -3.54 -11.82
CA GLN A 258 -27.84 -4.34 -12.80
C GLN A 258 -26.43 -3.75 -13.04
N ASN A 259 -26.22 -2.48 -12.74
CA ASN A 259 -24.92 -1.78 -12.78
C ASN A 259 -24.30 -1.69 -11.38
N MET A 260 -24.72 -2.54 -10.47
CA MET A 260 -24.14 -2.65 -9.14
C MET A 260 -23.23 -3.87 -9.04
N PHE A 261 -22.03 -3.64 -8.57
CA PHE A 261 -21.00 -4.65 -8.37
C PHE A 261 -20.79 -4.84 -6.87
N GLY A 262 -21.18 -6.00 -6.37
CA GLY A 262 -21.12 -6.33 -4.95
C GLY A 262 -19.75 -6.85 -4.52
N PHE A 263 -19.48 -6.76 -3.24
CA PHE A 263 -18.40 -7.45 -2.55
C PHE A 263 -18.86 -7.75 -1.12
N TRP A 264 -18.01 -8.29 -0.25
CA TRP A 264 -18.44 -8.91 1.00
C TRP A 264 -17.86 -8.21 2.23
N ASP A 265 -18.44 -8.47 3.39
CA ASP A 265 -18.00 -7.89 4.66
C ASP A 265 -16.60 -8.33 5.06
N TRP A 266 -16.19 -9.52 4.67
CA TRP A 266 -14.85 -10.04 4.87
C TRP A 266 -13.77 -9.39 3.97
N VAL A 267 -14.13 -8.39 3.17
CA VAL A 267 -13.19 -7.55 2.41
C VAL A 267 -12.95 -6.26 3.18
N GLY A 268 -11.76 -6.09 3.73
CA GLY A 268 -11.31 -4.82 4.31
C GLY A 268 -11.08 -3.74 3.24
N GLY A 269 -11.37 -2.46 3.57
CA GLY A 269 -11.25 -1.36 2.61
C GLY A 269 -9.87 -1.27 1.95
N ARG A 270 -8.80 -1.26 2.72
CA ARG A 270 -7.40 -1.16 2.22
C ARG A 270 -6.87 -2.42 1.52
N TYR A 271 -7.65 -3.52 1.55
CA TYR A 271 -7.39 -4.78 0.84
C TYR A 271 -8.39 -5.05 -0.29
N SER A 272 -9.20 -4.04 -0.68
CA SER A 272 -10.34 -4.23 -1.56
C SER A 272 -10.04 -4.12 -3.05
N LEU A 273 -8.84 -3.72 -3.45
CA LEU A 273 -8.50 -3.54 -4.87
C LEU A 273 -8.72 -4.79 -5.74
N TRP A 274 -8.70 -5.97 -5.13
CA TRP A 274 -8.94 -7.28 -5.77
C TRP A 274 -10.42 -7.59 -6.01
N SER A 275 -11.33 -6.84 -5.37
CA SER A 275 -12.78 -7.00 -5.44
C SER A 275 -13.39 -6.19 -6.58
N ALA A 276 -14.72 -5.99 -6.54
CA ALA A 276 -15.43 -5.06 -7.40
C ALA A 276 -14.86 -3.62 -7.38
N ILE A 277 -14.20 -3.20 -6.31
CA ILE A 277 -13.47 -1.93 -6.23
C ILE A 277 -12.42 -1.80 -7.34
N GLY A 278 -11.87 -2.92 -7.83
CA GLY A 278 -10.97 -2.97 -8.98
C GLY A 278 -11.63 -2.78 -10.35
N LEU A 279 -12.93 -2.49 -10.45
CA LEU A 279 -13.59 -2.28 -11.74
C LEU A 279 -12.98 -1.11 -12.52
N SER A 280 -12.56 -0.03 -11.84
CA SER A 280 -11.83 1.07 -12.48
C SER A 280 -10.49 0.62 -13.06
N ILE A 281 -9.79 -0.32 -12.41
CA ILE A 281 -8.57 -0.94 -12.94
C ILE A 281 -8.88 -1.73 -14.21
N ALA A 282 -9.90 -2.61 -14.16
CA ALA A 282 -10.31 -3.41 -15.31
C ALA A 282 -10.70 -2.54 -16.52
N LEU A 283 -11.37 -1.41 -16.30
CA LEU A 283 -11.68 -0.43 -17.34
C LEU A 283 -10.42 0.28 -17.86
N GLY A 284 -9.50 0.63 -16.96
CA GLY A 284 -8.31 1.40 -17.30
C GLY A 284 -7.26 0.62 -18.07
N VAL A 285 -7.00 -0.63 -17.69
CA VAL A 285 -5.92 -1.45 -18.26
C VAL A 285 -6.41 -2.68 -19.04
N GLY A 286 -7.72 -2.91 -19.08
CA GLY A 286 -8.35 -4.10 -19.66
C GLY A 286 -8.50 -5.24 -18.65
N TYR A 287 -9.61 -5.99 -18.77
CA TYR A 287 -9.92 -7.06 -17.82
C TYR A 287 -8.86 -8.17 -17.81
N ASP A 288 -8.30 -8.54 -18.94
CA ASP A 288 -7.27 -9.60 -19.00
C ASP A 288 -6.00 -9.20 -18.22
N ASN A 289 -5.63 -7.92 -18.22
CA ASN A 289 -4.54 -7.41 -17.39
C ASN A 289 -4.92 -7.37 -15.89
N PHE A 290 -6.18 -7.07 -15.56
CA PHE A 290 -6.67 -7.19 -14.20
C PHE A 290 -6.65 -8.66 -13.72
N GLU A 291 -7.03 -9.61 -14.55
CA GLU A 291 -6.93 -11.05 -14.27
C GLU A 291 -5.47 -11.49 -14.06
N GLN A 292 -4.50 -10.97 -14.84
CA GLN A 292 -3.08 -11.21 -14.62
C GLN A 292 -2.58 -10.60 -13.29
N LEU A 293 -3.12 -9.46 -12.88
CA LEU A 293 -2.85 -8.87 -11.56
C LEU A 293 -3.30 -9.83 -10.44
N LEU A 294 -4.54 -10.34 -10.53
CA LEU A 294 -5.06 -11.35 -9.61
C LEU A 294 -4.20 -12.61 -9.60
N ALA A 295 -3.77 -13.09 -10.77
CA ALA A 295 -2.96 -14.30 -10.91
C ALA A 295 -1.57 -14.14 -10.26
N GLY A 296 -0.93 -12.97 -10.39
CA GLY A 296 0.33 -12.68 -9.72
C GLY A 296 0.19 -12.67 -8.20
N ALA A 297 -0.87 -12.05 -7.71
CA ALA A 297 -1.15 -12.04 -6.27
C ALA A 297 -1.46 -13.44 -5.74
N HIS A 298 -2.23 -14.26 -6.49
CA HIS A 298 -2.48 -15.65 -6.14
C HIS A 298 -1.19 -16.50 -6.11
N ALA A 299 -0.25 -16.27 -7.02
CA ALA A 299 1.04 -16.95 -7.00
C ALA A 299 1.82 -16.61 -5.72
N MET A 300 1.80 -15.35 -5.29
CA MET A 300 2.42 -14.93 -4.04
C MET A 300 1.68 -15.48 -2.81
N ASP A 301 0.34 -15.61 -2.85
CA ASP A 301 -0.44 -16.28 -1.80
C ASP A 301 0.02 -17.72 -1.61
N ASN A 302 0.22 -18.46 -2.70
CA ASN A 302 0.71 -19.83 -2.66
C ASN A 302 2.13 -19.90 -2.11
N HIS A 303 3.03 -19.01 -2.56
CA HIS A 303 4.38 -18.91 -2.01
C HIS A 303 4.35 -18.64 -0.50
N PHE A 304 3.55 -17.68 -0.05
CA PHE A 304 3.41 -17.34 1.36
C PHE A 304 2.89 -18.50 2.21
N ARG A 305 1.89 -19.23 1.71
CA ARG A 305 1.25 -20.32 2.45
C ARG A 305 2.10 -21.59 2.54
N THR A 306 2.88 -21.89 1.48
CA THR A 306 3.50 -23.23 1.31
C THR A 306 5.00 -23.26 1.42
N THR A 307 5.71 -22.12 1.28
CA THR A 307 7.17 -22.06 1.35
C THR A 307 7.64 -22.00 2.79
N ASP A 308 8.74 -22.69 3.09
CA ASP A 308 9.39 -22.62 4.40
C ASP A 308 9.82 -21.19 4.73
N PHE A 309 9.73 -20.78 5.99
CA PHE A 309 9.94 -19.39 6.41
C PHE A 309 11.30 -18.83 6.03
N GLU A 310 12.31 -19.67 5.95
CA GLU A 310 13.69 -19.35 5.55
C GLU A 310 13.81 -18.90 4.08
N GLN A 311 12.82 -19.20 3.24
CA GLN A 311 12.76 -18.85 1.81
C GLN A 311 11.48 -18.09 1.46
N ASN A 312 10.67 -17.75 2.44
CA ASN A 312 9.37 -17.10 2.27
C ASN A 312 9.54 -15.59 2.29
N ILE A 313 9.47 -14.96 1.12
CA ILE A 313 9.77 -13.53 0.93
C ILE A 313 8.93 -12.62 1.86
N PRO A 314 7.59 -12.73 1.92
CA PRO A 314 6.79 -11.94 2.86
C PRO A 314 7.21 -12.11 4.32
N VAL A 315 7.52 -13.34 4.73
CA VAL A 315 7.96 -13.63 6.11
C VAL A 315 9.31 -13.01 6.40
N ILE A 316 10.29 -13.16 5.49
CA ILE A 316 11.61 -12.54 5.64
C ILE A 316 11.50 -11.03 5.72
N ALA A 317 10.75 -10.40 4.81
CA ALA A 317 10.54 -8.95 4.80
C ALA A 317 9.88 -8.44 6.10
N ALA A 318 8.92 -9.20 6.64
CA ALA A 318 8.28 -8.88 7.91
C ALA A 318 9.24 -9.00 9.10
N LEU A 319 10.02 -10.07 9.16
CA LEU A 319 11.00 -10.32 10.21
C LEU A 319 12.08 -9.23 10.24
N LEU A 320 12.56 -8.79 9.06
CA LEU A 320 13.48 -7.67 8.96
C LEU A 320 12.83 -6.37 9.47
N GLY A 321 11.54 -6.14 9.16
CA GLY A 321 10.78 -5.01 9.70
C GLY A 321 10.69 -5.03 11.22
N VAL A 322 10.37 -6.18 11.82
CA VAL A 322 10.37 -6.39 13.29
C VAL A 322 11.78 -6.19 13.87
N TRP A 323 12.81 -6.71 13.20
CA TRP A 323 14.20 -6.56 13.62
C TRP A 323 14.61 -5.10 13.74
N TYR A 324 14.34 -4.30 12.70
CA TYR A 324 14.70 -2.88 12.74
C TYR A 324 13.81 -2.06 13.68
N ASN A 325 12.52 -2.32 13.72
CA ASN A 325 11.58 -1.57 14.55
C ASN A 325 11.80 -1.85 16.05
N ASN A 326 11.92 -3.12 16.45
CA ASN A 326 11.91 -3.51 17.86
C ASN A 326 13.30 -3.68 18.49
N PHE A 327 14.35 -3.91 17.71
CA PHE A 327 15.71 -4.05 18.24
C PHE A 327 16.58 -2.84 17.91
N PHE A 328 16.54 -2.34 16.68
CA PHE A 328 17.29 -1.14 16.29
C PHE A 328 16.54 0.18 16.57
N GLY A 329 15.28 0.14 16.96
CA GLY A 329 14.48 1.32 17.26
C GLY A 329 14.14 2.18 16.04
N ALA A 330 14.11 1.60 14.83
CA ALA A 330 13.75 2.32 13.62
C ALA A 330 12.23 2.62 13.60
N GLU A 331 11.88 3.89 13.59
CA GLU A 331 10.49 4.37 13.66
C GLU A 331 9.80 4.45 12.29
N SER A 332 10.58 4.35 11.20
CA SER A 332 10.06 4.46 9.83
C SER A 332 10.73 3.48 8.88
N GLN A 333 10.05 3.20 7.76
CA GLN A 333 10.58 2.44 6.63
C GLN A 333 10.28 3.20 5.35
N ALA A 334 11.29 3.39 4.48
CA ALA A 334 11.12 4.03 3.19
C ALA A 334 10.91 2.99 2.08
N ILE A 335 9.97 3.25 1.16
CA ILE A 335 9.75 2.49 -0.08
C ILE A 335 10.14 3.38 -1.24
N LEU A 336 11.19 3.01 -1.96
CA LEU A 336 11.88 3.84 -2.94
C LEU A 336 11.88 3.17 -4.33
N PRO A 337 10.78 3.29 -5.09
CA PRO A 337 10.70 2.70 -6.42
C PRO A 337 11.49 3.51 -7.45
N TYR A 338 12.41 2.86 -8.16
CA TYR A 338 13.13 3.41 -9.32
C TYR A 338 12.36 3.08 -10.62
N ASP A 339 11.09 3.48 -10.61
CA ASP A 339 10.16 3.44 -11.74
C ASP A 339 9.10 4.53 -11.55
N GLN A 340 8.97 5.43 -12.51
CA GLN A 340 8.01 6.53 -12.42
C GLN A 340 6.55 6.05 -12.32
N TYR A 341 6.21 4.92 -12.93
CA TYR A 341 4.87 4.36 -12.83
C TYR A 341 4.52 3.92 -11.41
N LEU A 342 5.51 3.61 -10.56
CA LEU A 342 5.28 3.23 -9.16
C LEU A 342 5.20 4.42 -8.18
N HIS A 343 5.03 5.67 -8.67
CA HIS A 343 5.02 6.86 -7.81
C HIS A 343 3.91 6.86 -6.74
N ARG A 344 2.85 6.09 -6.91
CA ARG A 344 1.79 5.92 -5.91
C ARG A 344 1.97 4.71 -5.00
N PHE A 345 3.02 3.91 -5.20
CA PHE A 345 3.20 2.64 -4.49
C PHE A 345 3.42 2.84 -2.98
N ALA A 346 4.32 3.74 -2.59
CA ALA A 346 4.53 4.07 -1.18
C ALA A 346 3.26 4.65 -0.53
N ALA A 347 2.55 5.55 -1.22
CA ALA A 347 1.31 6.16 -0.72
C ALA A 347 0.20 5.13 -0.50
N TYR A 348 0.10 4.09 -1.33
CA TYR A 348 -0.83 2.99 -1.12
C TYR A 348 -0.51 2.22 0.17
N PHE A 349 0.77 1.91 0.41
CA PHE A 349 1.19 1.19 1.61
C PHE A 349 1.24 2.06 2.89
N GLN A 350 1.14 3.39 2.78
CA GLN A 350 0.85 4.22 3.96
C GLN A 350 -0.46 3.76 4.62
N GLN A 351 -1.54 3.64 3.85
CA GLN A 351 -2.77 3.08 4.39
C GLN A 351 -2.62 1.59 4.71
N GLY A 352 -2.06 0.81 3.79
CA GLY A 352 -1.92 -0.63 3.94
C GLY A 352 -1.25 -1.04 5.26
N ASP A 353 -0.13 -0.43 5.61
CA ASP A 353 0.66 -0.76 6.80
C ASP A 353 0.21 0.05 8.03
N MET A 354 0.17 1.39 7.94
CA MET A 354 -0.03 2.24 9.11
C MET A 354 -1.45 2.11 9.70
N GLU A 355 -2.48 1.93 8.87
CA GLU A 355 -3.84 1.67 9.35
C GLU A 355 -3.98 0.24 9.92
N SER A 356 -3.21 -0.72 9.38
CA SER A 356 -3.23 -2.10 9.86
C SER A 356 -2.47 -2.27 11.18
N ASN A 357 -1.24 -1.78 11.24
CA ASN A 357 -0.30 -2.09 12.31
C ASN A 357 -0.01 -0.92 13.25
N GLY A 358 -0.54 0.28 12.97
CA GLY A 358 -0.48 1.42 13.88
C GLY A 358 -1.41 1.23 15.09
N LYS A 359 -1.12 0.27 15.95
CA LYS A 359 -1.94 -0.14 17.10
C LYS A 359 -1.10 -0.10 18.38
N TYR A 360 -1.71 0.33 19.49
CA TYR A 360 -1.06 0.38 20.80
C TYR A 360 -1.67 -0.60 21.82
N VAL A 361 -2.61 -1.44 21.34
CA VAL A 361 -3.30 -2.44 22.17
C VAL A 361 -3.13 -3.82 21.53
N ASP A 362 -2.75 -4.80 22.32
CA ASP A 362 -2.61 -6.19 21.88
C ASP A 362 -3.96 -6.93 21.78
N ARG A 363 -3.91 -8.20 21.36
CA ARG A 363 -5.11 -9.04 21.23
C ARG A 363 -5.80 -9.39 22.56
N ASN A 364 -5.15 -9.14 23.70
CA ASN A 364 -5.76 -9.26 25.02
C ASN A 364 -6.47 -7.98 25.47
N GLY A 365 -6.31 -6.86 24.75
CA GLY A 365 -6.80 -5.54 25.16
C GLY A 365 -5.82 -4.81 26.07
N GLU A 366 -4.58 -5.26 26.18
CA GLU A 366 -3.54 -4.65 27.01
C GLU A 366 -2.70 -3.66 26.19
N VAL A 367 -2.30 -2.55 26.80
CA VAL A 367 -1.40 -1.59 26.18
C VAL A 367 -0.01 -2.23 26.02
N VAL A 368 0.52 -2.16 24.79
CA VAL A 368 1.85 -2.72 24.50
C VAL A 368 2.97 -1.80 25.00
N ASP A 369 4.08 -2.39 25.40
CA ASP A 369 5.30 -1.69 25.84
C ASP A 369 6.43 -1.75 24.79
N TYR A 370 6.08 -2.11 23.56
CA TYR A 370 6.98 -2.19 22.40
C TYR A 370 6.42 -1.40 21.22
N GLN A 371 7.27 -1.09 20.25
CA GLN A 371 6.84 -0.43 19.01
C GLN A 371 6.06 -1.39 18.10
N THR A 372 5.06 -0.84 17.43
CA THR A 372 4.30 -1.48 16.34
C THR A 372 4.42 -0.62 15.07
N GLY A 373 3.76 -0.94 14.02
CA GLY A 373 3.58 -0.22 12.76
C GLY A 373 4.53 0.97 12.47
N PRO A 374 5.60 0.79 11.67
CA PRO A 374 6.49 1.89 11.33
C PRO A 374 5.77 2.93 10.45
N ILE A 375 6.28 4.17 10.45
CA ILE A 375 5.85 5.19 9.49
C ILE A 375 6.34 4.78 8.09
N ILE A 376 5.41 4.54 7.16
CA ILE A 376 5.71 4.22 5.76
C ILE A 376 5.71 5.50 4.93
N TRP A 377 6.77 5.70 4.15
CA TRP A 377 6.92 6.84 3.27
C TRP A 377 7.85 6.53 2.10
N GLY A 378 7.91 7.41 1.12
CA GLY A 378 8.85 7.27 0.01
C GLY A 378 8.35 7.94 -1.25
N GLU A 379 9.28 8.15 -2.16
CA GLU A 379 9.09 8.74 -3.48
C GLU A 379 9.94 8.01 -4.51
N PRO A 380 9.60 8.08 -5.81
CA PRO A 380 10.43 7.48 -6.85
C PRO A 380 11.87 8.01 -6.88
N GLY A 381 12.82 7.10 -7.07
CA GLY A 381 14.14 7.49 -7.58
C GLY A 381 14.01 7.91 -9.06
N THR A 382 14.77 8.89 -9.51
CA THR A 382 15.83 9.65 -8.82
C THR A 382 15.33 10.88 -8.04
N ASN A 383 14.02 11.23 -8.15
CA ASN A 383 13.47 12.43 -7.49
C ASN A 383 13.72 12.43 -5.98
N GLY A 384 13.50 11.32 -5.31
CA GLY A 384 13.77 11.16 -3.88
C GLY A 384 15.19 11.54 -3.47
N GLN A 385 16.20 11.25 -4.34
CA GLN A 385 17.59 11.61 -4.09
C GLN A 385 17.79 13.12 -3.93
N HIS A 386 16.99 13.93 -4.61
CA HIS A 386 17.03 15.39 -4.56
C HIS A 386 16.07 15.99 -3.53
N ALA A 387 15.36 15.15 -2.75
CA ALA A 387 14.39 15.60 -1.76
C ALA A 387 14.83 15.26 -0.32
N PHE A 388 15.17 14.01 -0.02
CA PHE A 388 15.35 13.55 1.36
C PHE A 388 16.52 12.57 1.57
N TYR A 389 17.31 12.22 0.58
CA TYR A 389 18.45 11.30 0.74
C TYR A 389 19.55 11.85 1.66
N GLN A 390 19.65 13.17 1.81
CA GLN A 390 20.50 13.78 2.81
C GLN A 390 20.21 13.19 4.21
N LEU A 391 18.92 13.05 4.59
CA LEU A 391 18.52 12.46 5.86
C LEU A 391 18.89 10.97 5.94
N ILE A 392 18.65 10.20 4.86
CA ILE A 392 18.94 8.77 4.85
C ILE A 392 20.43 8.50 5.01
N HIS A 393 21.30 9.27 4.32
CA HIS A 393 22.75 9.10 4.35
C HIS A 393 23.41 9.64 5.62
N GLN A 394 23.10 10.88 6.02
CA GLN A 394 23.83 11.61 7.06
C GLN A 394 22.94 12.05 8.24
N GLY A 395 21.65 11.68 8.24
CA GLY A 395 20.77 11.97 9.35
C GLY A 395 20.99 11.05 10.55
N THR A 396 20.45 11.47 11.70
CA THR A 396 20.55 10.74 12.99
C THR A 396 19.53 9.61 13.13
N LYS A 397 18.67 9.38 12.12
CA LYS A 397 17.66 8.33 12.14
C LYS A 397 18.13 7.11 11.34
N LEU A 398 17.91 5.92 11.87
CA LEU A 398 18.05 4.68 11.10
C LEU A 398 16.77 4.47 10.31
N ILE A 399 16.88 4.42 8.98
CA ILE A 399 15.75 4.26 8.06
C ILE A 399 16.02 3.06 7.17
N PRO A 400 15.44 1.89 7.46
CA PRO A 400 15.43 0.76 6.53
C PRO A 400 14.73 1.15 5.23
N CYS A 401 15.32 0.79 4.09
CA CYS A 401 14.81 1.19 2.78
C CYS A 401 14.56 -0.01 1.88
N ASP A 402 13.40 -0.04 1.22
CA ASP A 402 13.10 -0.98 0.14
C ASP A 402 13.29 -0.27 -1.21
N PHE A 403 14.29 -0.67 -1.95
CA PHE A 403 14.57 -0.20 -3.31
C PHE A 403 13.92 -1.15 -4.31
N ILE A 404 13.09 -0.63 -5.22
CA ILE A 404 12.36 -1.44 -6.22
C ILE A 404 12.72 -0.92 -7.61
N ALA A 405 13.17 -1.79 -8.51
CA ALA A 405 13.47 -1.39 -9.89
C ALA A 405 13.11 -2.51 -10.89
N PRO A 406 12.63 -2.18 -12.11
CA PRO A 406 12.56 -3.13 -13.21
C PRO A 406 13.90 -3.20 -13.96
N ALA A 407 14.29 -4.39 -14.40
CA ALA A 407 15.41 -4.56 -15.31
C ALA A 407 15.10 -4.08 -16.74
N GLN A 408 13.83 -4.05 -17.10
CA GLN A 408 13.34 -3.63 -18.41
C GLN A 408 12.31 -2.52 -18.29
N SER A 409 12.53 -1.40 -18.98
CA SER A 409 11.58 -0.30 -19.05
C SER A 409 10.44 -0.60 -20.06
N HIS A 410 9.24 -0.06 -19.79
CA HIS A 410 8.17 0.03 -20.78
C HIS A 410 8.44 1.10 -21.85
N ASN A 411 9.27 2.08 -21.56
CA ASN A 411 9.58 3.21 -22.42
C ASN A 411 11.09 3.32 -22.62
N PRO A 412 11.68 2.54 -23.54
CA PRO A 412 13.13 2.60 -23.82
C PRO A 412 13.45 3.88 -24.59
N VAL A 413 13.93 4.91 -23.88
CA VAL A 413 14.32 6.20 -24.43
C VAL A 413 15.82 6.40 -24.19
N GLY A 414 16.64 6.29 -25.23
CA GLY A 414 18.10 6.47 -25.16
C GLY A 414 18.73 5.72 -23.99
N GLU A 415 19.53 6.40 -23.18
CA GLU A 415 20.22 5.83 -22.00
C GLU A 415 19.46 6.05 -20.68
N HIS A 416 18.23 6.58 -20.70
CA HIS A 416 17.49 6.93 -19.47
C HIS A 416 17.40 5.80 -18.48
N HIS A 417 17.07 4.58 -18.95
CA HIS A 417 16.92 3.43 -18.07
C HIS A 417 18.26 2.98 -17.46
N THR A 418 19.34 3.01 -18.22
CA THR A 418 20.69 2.70 -17.73
C THR A 418 21.13 3.72 -16.67
N LEU A 419 20.87 5.01 -16.89
CA LEU A 419 21.13 6.07 -15.92
C LEU A 419 20.30 5.87 -14.63
N LEU A 420 19.02 5.51 -14.76
CA LEU A 420 18.17 5.22 -13.61
C LEU A 420 18.71 4.05 -12.79
N LEU A 421 19.03 2.93 -13.44
CA LEU A 421 19.55 1.73 -12.77
C LEU A 421 20.94 1.95 -12.17
N SER A 422 21.80 2.74 -12.80
CA SER A 422 23.10 3.09 -12.20
C SER A 422 22.93 3.80 -10.85
N ASN A 423 21.92 4.66 -10.72
CA ASN A 423 21.57 5.31 -9.45
C ASN A 423 20.97 4.30 -8.45
N PHE A 424 20.10 3.42 -8.88
CA PHE A 424 19.54 2.37 -8.02
C PHE A 424 20.64 1.52 -7.37
N PHE A 425 21.62 1.04 -8.14
CA PHE A 425 22.72 0.25 -7.60
C PHE A 425 23.67 1.09 -6.76
N ALA A 426 24.02 2.29 -7.21
CA ALA A 426 24.95 3.17 -6.51
C ALA A 426 24.43 3.61 -5.15
N GLN A 427 23.12 3.89 -5.01
CA GLN A 427 22.56 4.33 -3.74
C GLN A 427 22.57 3.23 -2.69
N THR A 428 22.21 2.00 -3.04
CA THR A 428 22.27 0.87 -2.11
C THR A 428 23.71 0.52 -1.71
N GLU A 429 24.67 0.69 -2.62
CA GLU A 429 26.10 0.51 -2.33
C GLU A 429 26.62 1.63 -1.41
N ALA A 430 26.30 2.88 -1.69
CA ALA A 430 26.71 4.03 -0.88
C ALA A 430 26.12 3.99 0.54
N LEU A 431 24.87 3.58 0.69
CA LEU A 431 24.21 3.40 1.99
C LEU A 431 24.89 2.30 2.82
N MET A 432 25.35 1.24 2.18
CA MET A 432 26.09 0.16 2.83
C MET A 432 27.49 0.58 3.24
N ASN A 433 28.27 1.09 2.29
CA ASN A 433 29.72 1.32 2.46
C ASN A 433 30.03 2.61 3.24
N GLY A 434 29.24 3.67 3.01
CA GLY A 434 29.61 5.00 3.47
C GLY A 434 30.88 5.53 2.83
N LYS A 435 31.51 6.51 3.48
CA LYS A 435 32.82 7.08 3.16
C LYS A 435 33.49 7.55 4.45
N SER A 436 34.61 6.94 4.82
CA SER A 436 35.32 7.23 6.05
C SER A 436 35.99 8.60 6.04
N TYR A 437 36.38 9.09 7.21
CA TYR A 437 37.11 10.34 7.34
C TYR A 437 38.46 10.30 6.57
N ASP A 438 39.20 9.20 6.64
CA ASP A 438 40.47 9.03 5.95
C ASP A 438 40.32 9.05 4.43
N GLU A 439 39.28 8.42 3.90
CA GLU A 439 38.93 8.45 2.46
C GLU A 439 38.57 9.87 2.02
N VAL A 440 37.80 10.61 2.82
CA VAL A 440 37.46 12.02 2.55
C VAL A 440 38.72 12.89 2.57
N VAL A 441 39.61 12.73 3.55
CA VAL A 441 40.88 13.44 3.62
C VAL A 441 41.76 13.16 2.40
N ALA A 442 41.87 11.89 2.00
CA ALA A 442 42.64 11.50 0.81
C ALA A 442 42.08 12.14 -0.47
N GLU A 443 40.74 12.16 -0.64
CA GLU A 443 40.06 12.80 -1.78
C GLU A 443 40.28 14.31 -1.81
N LEU A 444 40.17 14.99 -0.66
CA LEU A 444 40.39 16.44 -0.57
C LEU A 444 41.84 16.82 -0.85
N LYS A 445 42.80 16.03 -0.35
CA LYS A 445 44.23 16.18 -0.69
C LYS A 445 44.48 16.02 -2.20
N ALA A 446 43.89 14.98 -2.81
CA ALA A 446 44.02 14.75 -4.25
C ALA A 446 43.39 15.87 -5.09
N SER A 447 42.37 16.57 -4.56
CA SER A 447 41.75 17.74 -5.19
C SER A 447 42.53 19.05 -4.97
N GLY A 448 43.69 19.02 -4.30
CA GLY A 448 44.57 20.17 -4.08
C GLY A 448 44.17 21.10 -2.94
N LYS A 449 43.32 20.66 -2.02
CA LYS A 449 42.93 21.41 -0.84
C LYS A 449 44.07 21.52 0.17
N SER A 450 44.19 22.68 0.83
CA SER A 450 45.11 22.89 1.94
C SER A 450 44.70 22.11 3.19
N GLU A 451 45.60 21.85 4.12
CA GLU A 451 45.30 21.15 5.38
C GLU A 451 44.19 21.84 6.18
N ALA A 452 44.20 23.17 6.25
CA ALA A 452 43.16 23.94 6.94
C ALA A 452 41.78 23.81 6.28
N GLU A 453 41.69 23.77 4.93
CA GLU A 453 40.45 23.52 4.21
C GLU A 453 39.96 22.08 4.43
N ILE A 454 40.88 21.12 4.48
CA ILE A 454 40.58 19.71 4.72
C ILE A 454 40.01 19.52 6.11
N GLU A 455 40.69 20.06 7.14
CA GLU A 455 40.21 20.00 8.52
C GLU A 455 38.79 20.61 8.68
N ALA A 456 38.54 21.73 8.01
CA ALA A 456 37.26 22.42 8.03
C ALA A 456 36.13 21.67 7.30
N LEU A 457 36.44 20.93 6.21
CA LEU A 457 35.45 20.32 5.32
C LEU A 457 35.24 18.82 5.56
N ALA A 458 36.28 18.10 5.96
CA ALA A 458 36.22 16.63 6.04
C ALA A 458 35.08 16.11 6.92
N PRO A 459 34.81 16.67 8.10
CA PRO A 459 33.70 16.16 8.95
C PRO A 459 32.35 16.18 8.26
N PHE A 460 32.10 17.14 7.36
CA PHE A 460 30.80 17.28 6.66
C PHE A 460 30.68 16.37 5.43
N LYS A 461 31.75 15.73 5.02
CA LYS A 461 31.80 14.85 3.84
C LYS A 461 31.92 13.37 4.20
N VAL A 462 31.91 13.03 5.47
CA VAL A 462 31.87 11.66 5.96
C VAL A 462 30.48 11.11 5.81
N PHE A 463 30.37 9.88 5.35
CA PHE A 463 29.14 9.09 5.32
C PHE A 463 29.36 7.86 6.19
N GLU A 464 28.58 7.70 7.24
CA GLU A 464 28.74 6.57 8.17
C GLU A 464 28.56 5.21 7.51
N GLY A 465 27.71 5.13 6.49
CA GLY A 465 27.32 3.85 5.90
C GLY A 465 26.46 3.01 6.85
N ASN A 466 26.56 1.69 6.71
CA ASN A 466 25.86 0.73 7.57
C ASN A 466 24.33 0.91 7.62
N ARG A 467 23.75 1.52 6.57
CA ARG A 467 22.32 1.78 6.40
C ARG A 467 21.69 0.61 5.67
N PRO A 468 20.68 -0.05 6.28
CA PRO A 468 20.12 -1.28 5.72
C PRO A 468 19.21 -1.01 4.51
N THR A 469 19.33 -1.87 3.50
CA THR A 469 18.48 -1.83 2.31
C THR A 469 18.05 -3.22 1.87
N ASN A 470 16.81 -3.34 1.41
CA ASN A 470 16.37 -4.43 0.54
C ASN A 470 16.38 -3.94 -0.91
N SER A 471 16.73 -4.81 -1.85
CA SER A 471 16.63 -4.54 -3.28
C SER A 471 15.68 -5.53 -3.93
N ILE A 472 14.62 -5.02 -4.55
CA ILE A 472 13.65 -5.81 -5.31
C ILE A 472 13.87 -5.50 -6.79
N LEU A 473 14.51 -6.44 -7.49
CA LEU A 473 14.77 -6.31 -8.92
C LEU A 473 13.78 -7.17 -9.70
N ALA A 474 12.76 -6.53 -10.29
CA ALA A 474 11.80 -7.18 -11.15
C ALA A 474 12.31 -7.22 -12.59
N LYS A 475 11.98 -8.27 -13.35
CA LYS A 475 12.30 -8.32 -14.77
C LYS A 475 11.64 -7.17 -15.54
N LYS A 476 10.36 -6.93 -15.29
CA LYS A 476 9.56 -5.84 -15.83
C LYS A 476 8.31 -5.68 -14.96
N ILE A 477 7.82 -4.45 -14.75
CA ILE A 477 6.55 -4.25 -14.04
C ILE A 477 5.39 -4.60 -14.96
N THR A 478 5.00 -5.86 -14.93
CA THR A 478 3.80 -6.39 -15.60
C THR A 478 2.63 -6.44 -14.63
N PRO A 479 1.38 -6.61 -15.09
CA PRO A 479 0.24 -6.83 -14.19
C PRO A 479 0.49 -7.96 -13.19
N ARG A 480 1.05 -9.09 -13.65
CA ARG A 480 1.38 -10.24 -12.81
C ARG A 480 2.44 -9.90 -11.74
N VAL A 481 3.52 -9.26 -12.13
CA VAL A 481 4.59 -8.84 -11.19
C VAL A 481 4.05 -7.84 -10.17
N LEU A 482 3.26 -6.86 -10.60
CA LEU A 482 2.65 -5.90 -9.68
C LEU A 482 1.72 -6.59 -8.67
N GLY A 483 0.90 -7.53 -9.13
CA GLY A 483 0.04 -8.34 -8.26
C GLY A 483 0.83 -9.09 -7.20
N SER A 484 1.94 -9.72 -7.59
CA SER A 484 2.83 -10.43 -6.67
C SER A 484 3.49 -9.48 -5.66
N LEU A 485 3.94 -8.29 -6.09
CA LEU A 485 4.56 -7.29 -5.20
C LEU A 485 3.55 -6.75 -4.19
N VAL A 486 2.33 -6.44 -4.62
CA VAL A 486 1.28 -5.96 -3.70
C VAL A 486 0.95 -7.03 -2.66
N ALA A 487 0.73 -8.28 -3.08
CA ALA A 487 0.44 -9.38 -2.17
C ALA A 487 1.60 -9.68 -1.20
N MET A 488 2.86 -9.52 -1.66
CA MET A 488 4.05 -9.65 -0.79
C MET A 488 3.98 -8.67 0.38
N TYR A 489 3.67 -7.39 0.13
CA TYR A 489 3.56 -6.38 1.19
C TYR A 489 2.32 -6.61 2.07
N GLU A 490 1.18 -7.02 1.51
CA GLU A 490 -0.01 -7.37 2.30
C GLU A 490 0.29 -8.49 3.30
N HIS A 491 0.99 -9.54 2.86
CA HIS A 491 1.41 -10.64 3.74
C HIS A 491 2.49 -10.23 4.74
N LYS A 492 3.46 -9.37 4.33
CA LYS A 492 4.42 -8.76 5.28
C LYS A 492 3.70 -8.08 6.43
N ILE A 493 2.71 -7.25 6.13
CA ILE A 493 1.90 -6.51 7.12
C ILE A 493 1.18 -7.50 8.06
N PHE A 494 0.57 -8.54 7.50
CA PHE A 494 -0.09 -9.58 8.29
C PHE A 494 0.87 -10.29 9.24
N VAL A 495 2.04 -10.72 8.76
CA VAL A 495 3.06 -11.40 9.58
C VAL A 495 3.52 -10.50 10.74
N GLN A 496 3.79 -9.22 10.47
CA GLN A 496 4.16 -8.26 11.51
C GLN A 496 3.06 -8.13 12.58
N GLY A 497 1.79 -8.04 12.17
CA GLY A 497 0.66 -8.00 13.10
C GLY A 497 0.51 -9.27 13.94
N ILE A 498 0.87 -10.43 13.39
CA ILE A 498 0.90 -11.69 14.17
C ILE A 498 2.01 -11.65 15.22
N ILE A 499 3.21 -11.23 14.86
CA ILE A 499 4.35 -11.14 15.79
C ILE A 499 4.08 -10.10 16.88
N TRP A 500 3.60 -8.90 16.52
CA TRP A 500 3.25 -7.84 17.49
C TRP A 500 1.97 -8.14 18.30
N ASN A 501 1.34 -9.27 18.08
CA ASN A 501 0.11 -9.69 18.77
C ASN A 501 -1.04 -8.69 18.66
N ILE A 502 -1.21 -8.01 17.52
CA ILE A 502 -2.22 -6.97 17.29
C ILE A 502 -3.26 -7.42 16.24
N TYR A 503 -4.43 -6.76 16.24
CA TYR A 503 -5.45 -6.94 15.19
C TYR A 503 -5.18 -5.99 14.03
N SER A 504 -4.66 -6.52 12.90
CA SER A 504 -4.26 -5.73 11.74
C SER A 504 -5.43 -5.34 10.82
N PHE A 505 -6.62 -5.91 10.98
CA PHE A 505 -7.69 -5.77 9.98
C PHE A 505 -8.87 -4.89 10.41
N ASP A 506 -8.85 -4.35 11.61
CA ASP A 506 -9.74 -3.27 12.05
C ASP A 506 -9.10 -1.88 11.90
N GLN A 507 -9.88 -0.80 12.17
CA GLN A 507 -9.42 0.58 12.05
C GLN A 507 -10.15 1.53 13.02
N TRP A 508 -10.30 1.18 14.28
CA TRP A 508 -11.01 1.98 15.28
C TRP A 508 -10.46 3.39 15.46
N GLY A 509 -9.15 3.60 15.20
CA GLY A 509 -8.48 4.90 15.34
C GLY A 509 -9.01 6.00 14.42
N VAL A 510 -9.74 5.66 13.34
CA VAL A 510 -10.31 6.67 12.42
C VAL A 510 -11.75 7.06 12.76
N GLU A 511 -12.38 6.45 13.78
CA GLU A 511 -13.81 6.65 14.06
C GLU A 511 -14.09 7.91 14.88
N LEU A 512 -13.21 8.26 15.83
CA LEU A 512 -13.44 9.40 16.72
C LEU A 512 -13.53 10.73 15.94
N GLY A 513 -12.65 10.94 14.97
CA GLY A 513 -12.65 12.15 14.14
C GLY A 513 -13.97 12.31 13.36
N LYS A 514 -14.51 11.22 12.82
CA LYS A 514 -15.80 11.21 12.10
C LYS A 514 -16.96 11.58 13.04
N GLN A 515 -16.97 11.04 14.25
CA GLN A 515 -17.99 11.35 15.24
C GLN A 515 -17.97 12.82 15.63
N LEU A 516 -16.79 13.41 15.83
CA LEU A 516 -16.63 14.84 16.13
C LEU A 516 -17.03 15.72 14.94
N ALA A 517 -16.61 15.37 13.73
CA ALA A 517 -17.03 16.07 12.52
C ALA A 517 -18.55 16.09 12.35
N GLY A 518 -19.22 14.97 12.66
CA GLY A 518 -20.69 14.89 12.65
C GLY A 518 -21.38 15.85 13.65
N LYS A 519 -20.72 16.18 14.78
CA LYS A 519 -21.21 17.18 15.75
C LYS A 519 -20.94 18.61 15.30
N ILE A 520 -19.76 18.85 14.73
CA ILE A 520 -19.33 20.19 14.28
C ILE A 520 -20.09 20.64 13.03
N LEU A 521 -20.42 19.72 12.10
CA LEU A 521 -21.07 20.07 10.83
C LEU A 521 -22.38 20.88 10.98
N PRO A 522 -23.33 20.53 11.87
CA PRO A 522 -24.50 21.36 12.13
C PRO A 522 -24.17 22.76 12.64
N GLU A 523 -23.16 22.84 13.53
CA GLU A 523 -22.73 24.12 14.11
C GLU A 523 -22.14 25.06 13.06
N LEU A 524 -21.44 24.55 12.07
CA LEU A 524 -20.92 25.33 10.93
C LEU A 524 -22.02 25.91 10.03
N ARG A 525 -23.24 25.36 10.07
CA ARG A 525 -24.37 25.80 9.23
C ARG A 525 -25.17 26.95 9.84
N THR A 526 -25.00 27.24 11.12
CA THR A 526 -25.66 28.34 11.83
C THR A 526 -24.72 29.53 11.97
N GLU A 527 -25.28 30.71 12.27
CA GLU A 527 -24.52 31.92 12.58
C GLU A 527 -24.24 32.06 14.09
N ASP A 528 -24.81 31.18 14.94
CA ASP A 528 -24.65 31.25 16.37
C ASP A 528 -23.19 31.01 16.81
N GLU A 529 -22.75 31.71 17.84
CA GLU A 529 -21.43 31.49 18.44
C GLU A 529 -21.33 30.09 19.05
N VAL A 530 -20.24 29.39 18.77
CA VAL A 530 -19.98 28.03 19.26
C VAL A 530 -19.12 28.10 20.52
N SER A 531 -19.58 27.40 21.57
CA SER A 531 -18.91 27.31 22.87
C SER A 531 -18.92 25.91 23.50
N THR A 532 -19.24 24.88 22.69
CA THR A 532 -19.48 23.49 23.12
C THR A 532 -18.24 22.61 23.07
N HIS A 533 -17.13 23.13 22.54
CA HIS A 533 -15.84 22.44 22.39
C HIS A 533 -14.77 23.07 23.29
N ASP A 534 -13.53 22.62 23.16
CA ASP A 534 -12.37 23.28 23.75
C ASP A 534 -12.16 24.69 23.16
N ALA A 535 -11.41 25.54 23.88
CA ALA A 535 -11.21 26.94 23.51
C ALA A 535 -10.62 27.13 22.10
N SER A 536 -9.73 26.23 21.66
CA SER A 536 -9.12 26.30 20.31
C SER A 536 -10.14 25.96 19.23
N THR A 537 -10.87 24.86 19.39
CA THR A 537 -11.90 24.43 18.43
C THR A 537 -13.02 25.47 18.31
N ASN A 538 -13.54 25.98 19.45
CA ASN A 538 -14.52 27.07 19.47
C ASN A 538 -14.00 28.33 18.75
N GLY A 539 -12.76 28.75 19.06
CA GLY A 539 -12.12 29.91 18.47
C GLY A 539 -11.99 29.79 16.95
N LEU A 540 -11.55 28.62 16.44
CA LEU A 540 -11.39 28.35 15.01
C LEU A 540 -12.74 28.32 14.28
N ILE A 541 -13.77 27.69 14.85
CA ILE A 541 -15.10 27.65 14.28
C ILE A 541 -15.70 29.06 14.17
N ASN A 542 -15.62 29.83 15.26
CA ASN A 542 -16.16 31.21 15.29
C ASN A 542 -15.39 32.14 14.35
N GLN A 543 -14.07 31.98 14.25
CA GLN A 543 -13.26 32.75 13.30
C GLN A 543 -13.59 32.38 11.83
N TYR A 544 -13.79 31.09 11.54
CA TYR A 544 -14.25 30.64 10.23
C TYR A 544 -15.60 31.28 9.86
N LYS A 545 -16.58 31.30 10.80
CA LYS A 545 -17.87 31.96 10.59
C LYS A 545 -17.74 33.47 10.33
N ALA A 546 -16.82 34.12 11.04
CA ALA A 546 -16.57 35.55 10.84
C ALA A 546 -15.94 35.89 9.48
N TRP A 547 -15.23 34.97 8.86
CA TRP A 547 -14.60 35.16 7.55
C TRP A 547 -15.44 34.65 6.35
N ARG A 548 -16.43 33.84 6.58
CA ARG A 548 -17.38 33.33 5.59
C ARG A 548 -18.41 34.40 5.23
#